data_688af74e1345b59fba88e4a52c5bb6fc
#
_entry.id   688af74e1345b59fba88e4a52c5bb6fc
#
_cell.length_a   1.000
_cell.length_b   1.000
_cell.length_c   1.000
_cell.angle_alpha   90.00
_cell.angle_beta   90.00
_cell.angle_gamma   90.00
#
_symmetry.space_group_name_H-M   'P 1'
#
loop_
_entity.id
_entity.type
_entity.pdbx_description
1 polymer ?
#
loop_
_entity_poly.entity_id
_entity_poly.type
_entity_poly.pdbx_seq_one_letter_code
_entity_poly.pdbx_strand_id
1 'polypeptide(L)'
;MATLFLLADQIEWMLSQGGLAWTTARTARSAAILYTWAEKAAFADPFVADPAQRSQVVGTIDIAGDSTGGLAADDIAATLRANGIVDTESYRKLGRNQLRIGMFPAVEPADVEALTACIDYVAERIPCERTDG
;
A
#
# COMPACT_ATOMS: atom_id res chain seq x y z
N MET A 1 -27.49 9.63 7.91
CA MET A 1 -28.25 8.42 7.49
C MET A 1 -27.50 7.60 6.44
N ALA A 2 -26.94 8.22 5.37
CA ALA A 2 -26.20 7.47 4.33
C ALA A 2 -25.03 6.64 4.87
N THR A 3 -24.23 7.17 5.78
CA THR A 3 -23.10 6.45 6.39
C THR A 3 -23.53 5.20 7.16
N LEU A 4 -24.64 5.26 7.90
CA LEU A 4 -25.15 4.09 8.63
C LEU A 4 -25.70 3.04 7.67
N PHE A 5 -26.34 3.45 6.59
CA PHE A 5 -26.81 2.54 5.55
C PHE A 5 -25.64 1.81 4.90
N LEU A 6 -24.63 2.56 4.46
CA LEU A 6 -23.42 1.97 3.86
C LEU A 6 -22.66 1.05 4.81
N LEU A 7 -22.60 1.38 6.11
CA LEU A 7 -22.01 0.53 7.13
C LEU A 7 -22.77 -0.80 7.27
N ALA A 8 -24.11 -0.72 7.33
CA ALA A 8 -24.95 -1.92 7.44
C ALA A 8 -24.79 -2.82 6.20
N ASP A 9 -24.85 -2.25 5.02
CA ASP A 9 -24.64 -2.95 3.75
C ASP A 9 -23.26 -3.62 3.68
N GLN A 10 -22.20 -2.92 4.09
CA GLN A 10 -20.84 -3.47 4.16
C GLN A 10 -20.73 -4.64 5.14
N ILE A 11 -21.39 -4.54 6.30
CA ILE A 11 -21.40 -5.61 7.31
C ILE A 11 -22.17 -6.83 6.77
N GLU A 12 -23.33 -6.62 6.17
CA GLU A 12 -24.15 -7.70 5.58
C GLU A 12 -23.37 -8.43 4.48
N TRP A 13 -22.67 -7.67 3.61
CA TRP A 13 -21.79 -8.25 2.60
C TRP A 13 -20.69 -9.10 3.24
N MET A 14 -19.98 -8.61 4.26
CA MET A 14 -18.93 -9.36 4.94
C MET A 14 -19.48 -10.63 5.61
N LEU A 15 -20.67 -10.55 6.22
CA LEU A 15 -21.33 -11.70 6.82
C LEU A 15 -21.69 -12.74 5.77
N SER A 16 -22.16 -12.34 4.59
CA SER A 16 -22.49 -13.24 3.49
C SER A 16 -21.28 -13.98 2.94
N GLN A 17 -20.08 -13.40 3.06
CA GLN A 17 -18.81 -14.01 2.62
C GLN A 17 -18.24 -15.00 3.67
N GLY A 18 -18.71 -15.01 4.89
CA GLY A 18 -18.19 -15.84 5.97
C GLY A 18 -17.82 -15.06 7.25
N GLY A 19 -18.19 -13.79 7.32
CA GLY A 19 -18.07 -12.94 8.51
C GLY A 19 -16.63 -12.63 8.88
N LEU A 20 -16.39 -12.50 10.19
CA LEU A 20 -15.09 -12.09 10.72
C LEU A 20 -13.94 -13.04 10.34
N ALA A 21 -14.19 -14.33 10.32
CA ALA A 21 -13.17 -15.32 9.97
C ALA A 21 -12.71 -15.16 8.53
N TRP A 22 -13.62 -14.91 7.60
CA TRP A 22 -13.28 -14.62 6.20
C TRP A 22 -12.57 -13.29 6.05
N THR A 23 -13.05 -12.20 6.68
CA THR A 23 -12.45 -10.87 6.57
C THR A 23 -11.03 -10.85 7.10
N THR A 24 -10.77 -11.46 8.27
CA THR A 24 -9.43 -11.53 8.86
C THR A 24 -8.46 -12.36 8.00
N ALA A 25 -8.90 -13.50 7.48
CA ALA A 25 -8.07 -14.31 6.58
C ALA A 25 -7.73 -13.57 5.29
N ARG A 26 -8.68 -12.82 4.73
CA ARG A 26 -8.51 -12.05 3.50
C ARG A 26 -7.52 -10.89 3.69
N THR A 27 -7.67 -10.08 4.72
CA THR A 27 -6.75 -8.98 5.02
C THR A 27 -5.36 -9.49 5.41
N ALA A 28 -5.27 -10.60 6.15
CA ALA A 28 -3.99 -11.24 6.46
C ALA A 28 -3.24 -11.68 5.19
N ARG A 29 -3.96 -12.22 4.20
CA ARG A 29 -3.37 -12.60 2.90
C ARG A 29 -2.84 -11.37 2.15
N SER A 30 -3.61 -10.29 2.07
CA SER A 30 -3.18 -9.04 1.44
C SER A 30 -1.96 -8.45 2.14
N ALA A 31 -1.96 -8.43 3.47
CA ALA A 31 -0.83 -7.97 4.28
C ALA A 31 0.42 -8.83 4.05
N ALA A 32 0.29 -10.15 3.98
CA ALA A 32 1.41 -11.04 3.68
C ALA A 32 2.03 -10.75 2.30
N ILE A 33 1.21 -10.49 1.28
CA ILE A 33 1.68 -10.11 -0.06
C ILE A 33 2.50 -8.81 0.02
N LEU A 34 1.91 -7.75 0.59
CA LEU A 34 2.55 -6.43 0.65
C LEU A 34 3.85 -6.45 1.44
N TYR A 35 3.84 -7.00 2.66
CA TYR A 35 5.03 -6.98 3.51
C TYR A 35 6.13 -7.92 3.01
N THR A 36 5.77 -9.07 2.44
CA THR A 36 6.77 -9.96 1.82
C THR A 36 7.43 -9.31 0.60
N TRP A 37 6.67 -8.56 -0.19
CA TRP A 37 7.22 -7.77 -1.28
C TRP A 37 8.16 -6.70 -0.75
N ALA A 38 7.73 -5.88 0.22
CA ALA A 38 8.53 -4.78 0.75
C ALA A 38 9.85 -5.27 1.37
N GLU A 39 9.84 -6.41 2.07
CA GLU A 39 11.05 -7.01 2.66
C GLU A 39 12.04 -7.57 1.62
N LYS A 40 11.60 -7.80 0.38
CA LYS A 40 12.45 -8.31 -0.71
C LYS A 40 12.93 -7.23 -1.66
N ALA A 41 12.16 -6.16 -1.81
CA ALA A 41 12.48 -5.06 -2.71
C ALA A 41 13.64 -4.24 -2.13
N ALA A 42 14.69 -4.02 -2.92
CA ALA A 42 15.89 -3.30 -2.46
C ALA A 42 15.63 -1.82 -2.11
N PHE A 43 14.51 -1.27 -2.57
CA PHE A 43 14.14 0.14 -2.41
C PHE A 43 12.96 0.35 -1.45
N ALA A 44 12.44 -0.70 -0.81
CA ALA A 44 11.25 -0.61 0.05
C ALA A 44 11.51 -1.27 1.40
N ASP A 45 10.89 -0.71 2.45
CA ASP A 45 11.02 -1.24 3.82
C ASP A 45 9.70 -1.04 4.57
N PRO A 46 9.16 -2.04 5.27
CA PRO A 46 8.01 -1.82 6.14
C PRO A 46 8.33 -0.81 7.25
N PHE A 47 7.57 0.27 7.33
CA PHE A 47 7.77 1.30 8.37
C PHE A 47 7.68 0.73 9.79
N VAL A 48 6.76 -0.22 10.02
CA VAL A 48 6.66 -0.94 11.29
C VAL A 48 7.62 -2.14 11.24
N ALA A 49 8.74 -2.03 11.94
CA ALA A 49 9.81 -3.02 11.92
C ALA A 49 9.35 -4.38 12.48
N ASP A 50 8.67 -4.38 13.63
CA ASP A 50 8.17 -5.62 14.26
C ASP A 50 6.95 -6.18 13.49
N PRO A 51 7.07 -7.35 12.84
CA PRO A 51 5.95 -7.96 12.10
C PRO A 51 4.69 -8.19 12.96
N ALA A 52 4.84 -8.42 14.27
CA ALA A 52 3.70 -8.65 15.17
C ALA A 52 2.86 -7.39 15.42
N GLN A 53 3.41 -6.21 15.13
CA GLN A 53 2.75 -4.93 15.30
C GLN A 53 2.22 -4.33 14.00
N ARG A 54 2.44 -4.98 12.85
CA ARG A 54 2.00 -4.51 11.54
C ARG A 54 0.49 -4.64 11.38
N SER A 55 -0.13 -3.60 10.86
CA SER A 55 -1.56 -3.63 10.51
C SER A 55 -1.81 -4.54 9.30
N GLN A 56 -2.90 -5.30 9.34
CA GLN A 56 -3.34 -6.11 8.21
C GLN A 56 -4.30 -5.37 7.26
N VAL A 57 -4.67 -4.13 7.57
CA VAL A 57 -5.64 -3.36 6.78
C VAL A 57 -5.05 -2.11 6.15
N VAL A 58 -3.96 -1.57 6.69
CA VAL A 58 -3.20 -0.46 6.10
C VAL A 58 -1.71 -0.73 6.28
N GLY A 59 -1.00 -0.88 5.19
CA GLY A 59 0.47 -0.99 5.18
C GLY A 59 1.12 0.34 4.86
N THR A 60 2.14 0.70 5.62
CA THR A 60 3.00 1.86 5.36
C THR A 60 4.39 1.36 5.01
N ILE A 61 4.86 1.76 3.83
CA ILE A 61 6.12 1.28 3.26
C ILE A 61 7.01 2.49 2.98
N ASP A 62 8.14 2.53 3.65
CA ASP A 62 9.17 3.53 3.38
C ASP A 62 9.87 3.19 2.06
N ILE A 63 10.10 4.21 1.25
CA ILE A 63 10.85 4.08 0.00
C ILE A 63 12.26 4.59 0.24
N ALA A 64 13.24 3.76 -0.06
CA ALA A 64 14.64 4.11 0.06
C ALA A 64 15.01 5.18 -0.98
N GLY A 65 15.13 6.40 -0.52
CA GLY A 65 15.62 7.53 -1.25
C GLY A 65 16.23 8.47 -0.23
N ASP A 66 17.50 8.76 -0.42
CA ASP A 66 18.11 9.82 0.37
C ASP A 66 17.82 11.19 -0.24
N SER A 67 18.10 12.23 0.53
CA SER A 67 17.95 13.63 0.14
C SER A 67 18.88 14.06 -1.03
N THR A 68 19.57 13.11 -1.67
CA THR A 68 20.59 13.35 -2.71
C THR A 68 20.24 12.74 -4.07
N GLY A 69 18.96 12.41 -4.32
CA GLY A 69 18.49 11.95 -5.64
C GLY A 69 18.03 10.50 -5.68
N GLY A 70 17.44 10.01 -4.59
CA GLY A 70 16.80 8.70 -4.51
C GLY A 70 15.39 8.67 -5.10
N LEU A 71 14.81 7.48 -5.15
CA LEU A 71 13.44 7.26 -5.60
C LEU A 71 12.44 7.97 -4.68
N ALA A 72 11.57 8.82 -5.25
CA ALA A 72 10.55 9.53 -4.50
C ALA A 72 9.23 8.75 -4.50
N ALA A 73 8.68 8.50 -3.32
CA ALA A 73 7.36 7.88 -3.18
C ALA A 73 6.25 8.71 -3.82
N ASP A 74 6.36 10.04 -3.79
CA ASP A 74 5.40 10.94 -4.42
C ASP A 74 5.39 10.79 -5.95
N ASP A 75 6.54 10.55 -6.59
CA ASP A 75 6.63 10.32 -8.04
C ASP A 75 6.05 8.96 -8.42
N ILE A 76 6.29 7.94 -7.60
CA ILE A 76 5.63 6.63 -7.75
C ILE A 76 4.12 6.81 -7.66
N ALA A 77 3.62 7.42 -6.60
CA ALA A 77 2.19 7.62 -6.37
C ALA A 77 1.54 8.46 -7.48
N ALA A 78 2.22 9.52 -7.95
CA ALA A 78 1.73 10.35 -9.06
C ALA A 78 1.62 9.55 -10.36
N THR A 79 2.62 8.71 -10.66
CA THR A 79 2.62 7.84 -11.85
C THR A 79 1.51 6.79 -11.77
N LEU A 80 1.34 6.15 -10.60
CA LEU A 80 0.26 5.20 -10.36
C LEU A 80 -1.11 5.87 -10.55
N ARG A 81 -1.31 7.06 -9.98
CA ARG A 81 -2.55 7.85 -10.09
C ARG A 81 -2.86 8.23 -11.55
N ALA A 82 -1.86 8.64 -12.32
CA ALA A 82 -2.03 8.93 -13.75
C ALA A 82 -2.49 7.71 -14.58
N ASN A 83 -2.28 6.50 -14.06
CA ASN A 83 -2.70 5.24 -14.64
C ASN A 83 -3.92 4.59 -13.92
N GLY A 84 -4.64 5.36 -13.10
CA GLY A 84 -5.89 4.92 -12.47
C GLY A 84 -5.72 4.16 -11.16
N ILE A 85 -4.50 4.04 -10.62
CA ILE A 85 -4.22 3.45 -9.31
C ILE A 85 -4.10 4.59 -8.30
N VAL A 86 -5.08 4.73 -7.42
CA VAL A 86 -5.25 5.91 -6.56
C VAL A 86 -5.05 5.58 -5.08
N ASP A 87 -4.86 6.63 -4.27
CA ASP A 87 -4.82 6.58 -2.81
C ASP A 87 -3.64 5.77 -2.22
N THR A 88 -2.50 5.81 -2.93
CA THR A 88 -1.23 5.22 -2.48
C THR A 88 -0.29 6.23 -1.82
N GLU A 89 -0.66 7.50 -1.78
CA GLU A 89 0.14 8.60 -1.26
C GLU A 89 0.37 8.48 0.25
N SER A 90 1.51 9.03 0.70
CA SER A 90 1.87 9.09 2.11
C SER A 90 0.88 9.92 2.94
N TYR A 91 0.93 9.74 4.27
CA TYR A 91 0.21 10.65 5.16
C TYR A 91 0.95 11.99 5.25
N ARG A 92 0.37 13.03 4.66
CA ARG A 92 0.98 14.36 4.44
C ARG A 92 1.65 14.97 5.67
N LYS A 93 1.09 14.78 6.86
CA LYS A 93 1.62 15.36 8.09
C LYS A 93 2.87 14.66 8.61
N LEU A 94 3.17 13.47 8.14
CA LEU A 94 4.32 12.69 8.60
C LEU A 94 5.63 13.11 7.90
N GLY A 95 5.53 13.60 6.66
CA GLY A 95 6.69 14.12 5.91
C GLY A 95 7.74 13.05 5.59
N ARG A 96 7.34 11.78 5.43
CA ARG A 96 8.23 10.67 5.08
C ARG A 96 8.12 10.33 3.60
N ASN A 97 9.22 9.82 3.03
CA ASN A 97 9.25 9.22 1.70
C ASN A 97 8.59 7.82 1.76
N GLN A 98 7.28 7.77 1.67
CA GLN A 98 6.49 6.63 2.06
C GLN A 98 5.27 6.43 1.16
N LEU A 99 4.91 5.19 0.89
CA LEU A 99 3.61 4.80 0.35
C LEU A 99 2.70 4.27 1.46
N ARG A 100 1.40 4.49 1.32
CA ARG A 100 0.38 3.96 2.22
C ARG A 100 -0.65 3.17 1.43
N ILE A 101 -0.73 1.88 1.70
CA ILE A 101 -1.53 0.92 0.95
C ILE A 101 -2.70 0.44 1.79
N GLY A 102 -3.92 0.69 1.33
CA GLY A 102 -5.15 0.17 1.92
C GLY A 102 -5.39 -1.27 1.49
N MET A 103 -5.62 -2.15 2.47
CA MET A 103 -5.87 -3.59 2.25
C MET A 103 -7.18 -4.00 2.93
N PHE A 104 -8.21 -3.19 2.75
CA PHE A 104 -9.53 -3.45 3.34
C PHE A 104 -10.17 -4.71 2.76
N PRO A 105 -11.18 -5.31 3.43
CA PRO A 105 -11.84 -6.52 2.93
C PRO A 105 -12.40 -6.41 1.51
N ALA A 106 -12.78 -5.21 1.07
CA ALA A 106 -13.27 -4.96 -0.29
C ALA A 106 -12.17 -5.00 -1.36
N VAL A 107 -10.89 -4.87 -0.97
CA VAL A 107 -9.75 -4.94 -1.89
C VAL A 107 -9.37 -6.41 -2.11
N GLU A 108 -9.28 -6.83 -3.36
CA GLU A 108 -8.86 -8.19 -3.69
C GLU A 108 -7.37 -8.37 -3.36
N PRO A 109 -6.96 -9.49 -2.74
CA PRO A 109 -5.53 -9.78 -2.55
C PRO A 109 -4.73 -9.79 -3.86
N ALA A 110 -5.36 -10.19 -4.98
CA ALA A 110 -4.75 -10.14 -6.30
C ALA A 110 -4.48 -8.70 -6.78
N ASP A 111 -5.28 -7.73 -6.37
CA ASP A 111 -5.04 -6.32 -6.70
C ASP A 111 -3.84 -5.78 -5.91
N VAL A 112 -3.63 -6.24 -4.67
CA VAL A 112 -2.43 -5.90 -3.89
C VAL A 112 -1.17 -6.48 -4.56
N GLU A 113 -1.23 -7.71 -5.05
CA GLU A 113 -0.14 -8.34 -5.80
C GLU A 113 0.15 -7.59 -7.10
N ALA A 114 -0.89 -7.22 -7.87
CA ALA A 114 -0.74 -6.42 -9.07
C ALA A 114 -0.17 -5.02 -8.77
N LEU A 115 -0.58 -4.39 -7.67
CA LEU A 115 -0.04 -3.11 -7.23
C LEU A 115 1.46 -3.19 -6.95
N THR A 116 1.93 -4.22 -6.23
CA THR A 116 3.37 -4.36 -5.95
C THR A 116 4.18 -4.52 -7.24
N ALA A 117 3.67 -5.27 -8.21
CA ALA A 117 4.31 -5.38 -9.54
C ALA A 117 4.31 -4.05 -10.31
N CYS A 118 3.24 -3.24 -10.19
CA CYS A 118 3.19 -1.89 -10.78
C CYS A 118 4.21 -0.96 -10.11
N ILE A 119 4.36 -1.03 -8.79
CA ILE A 119 5.35 -0.23 -8.06
C ILE A 119 6.77 -0.58 -8.53
N ASP A 120 7.10 -1.88 -8.63
CA ASP A 120 8.40 -2.33 -9.14
C ASP A 120 8.65 -1.79 -10.55
N TYR A 121 7.66 -1.93 -11.45
CA TYR A 121 7.76 -1.45 -12.83
C TYR A 121 8.01 0.07 -12.91
N VAL A 122 7.31 0.84 -12.08
CA VAL A 122 7.44 2.31 -12.03
C VAL A 122 8.80 2.69 -11.44
N ALA A 123 9.20 2.07 -10.32
CA ALA A 123 10.46 2.34 -9.64
C ALA A 123 11.69 2.10 -10.53
N GLU A 124 11.64 1.09 -11.40
CA GLU A 124 12.71 0.82 -12.37
C GLU A 124 12.83 1.87 -13.50
N ARG A 125 11.77 2.66 -13.72
CA ARG A 125 11.67 3.58 -14.89
C ARG A 125 11.61 5.05 -14.53
N ILE A 126 11.36 5.40 -13.28
CA ILE A 126 11.51 6.79 -12.84
C ILE A 126 13.00 7.13 -12.86
N PRO A 127 13.42 8.17 -13.61
CA PRO A 127 14.79 8.60 -13.58
C PRO A 127 15.16 9.04 -12.16
N CYS A 128 16.21 8.45 -11.61
CA CYS A 128 16.87 9.03 -10.46
C CYS A 128 17.43 10.38 -10.91
N GLU A 129 16.81 11.50 -10.55
CA GLU A 129 17.39 12.82 -10.84
C GLU A 129 18.70 12.93 -10.06
N ARG A 130 19.81 12.64 -10.78
CA ARG A 130 21.12 13.13 -10.34
C ARG A 130 21.10 14.63 -10.51
N THR A 131 20.96 15.37 -9.44
CA THR A 131 21.37 16.76 -9.38
C THR A 131 22.89 16.78 -9.53
N ASP A 132 23.38 16.79 -10.78
CA ASP A 132 24.73 17.25 -11.09
C ASP A 132 24.73 18.75 -10.81
N GLY A 133 25.17 19.12 -9.60
CA GLY A 133 25.43 20.48 -9.17
C GLY A 133 26.92 20.72 -9.03
#